data_cb6c651ccbe4dbd33909299215f9318f
#
_entry.id   cb6c651ccbe4dbd33909299215f9318f
#
_cell.length_a   1.000
_cell.length_b   1.000
_cell.length_c   1.000
_cell.angle_alpha   90.00
_cell.angle_beta   90.00
_cell.angle_gamma   90.00
#
_symmetry.space_group_name_H-M   'P 1'
#
loop_
_entity.id
_entity.type
_entity.pdbx_description
1 polymer ?
#
loop_
_entity_poly.entity_id
_entity_poly.type
_entity_poly.pdbx_seq_one_letter_code
_entity_poly.pdbx_strand_id
1 'polypeptide(L)'
;MPTTATLLGATLTGDALSSALASVGDRWTLLVVDALRDGPRRFAELEAALPEIATNVLTARLRRLEADGLVIAVPYSTRPRRFAYELSEIGRGLGGVVRLLAQWSADRDGGASDTPAHAECGTSLVARWWCPTCDRVSESGPEEAIWI
;
A
#
# COMPACT_ATOMS: atom_id res chain seq x y z
N MET A 1 -7.62 -32.95 -31.85
CA MET A 1 -6.65 -31.86 -31.62
C MET A 1 -6.96 -31.26 -30.27
N PRO A 2 -6.20 -31.52 -29.20
CA PRO A 2 -6.43 -30.90 -27.93
C PRO A 2 -5.83 -29.49 -27.95
N THR A 3 -6.66 -28.50 -27.73
CA THR A 3 -6.26 -27.09 -27.57
C THR A 3 -5.45 -26.95 -26.29
N THR A 4 -4.21 -26.61 -26.44
CA THR A 4 -3.25 -26.32 -25.40
C THR A 4 -3.72 -25.08 -24.62
N ALA A 5 -4.46 -25.26 -23.51
CA ALA A 5 -4.66 -24.22 -22.53
C ALA A 5 -3.40 -24.13 -21.69
N THR A 6 -2.59 -23.18 -22.02
CA THR A 6 -1.28 -22.93 -21.47
C THR A 6 -1.36 -22.41 -20.06
N LEU A 7 -0.69 -23.08 -19.20
CA LEU A 7 -0.16 -22.73 -17.91
C LEU A 7 0.59 -21.36 -17.90
N LEU A 8 -0.13 -20.26 -17.92
CA LEU A 8 0.46 -18.90 -17.85
C LEU A 8 0.26 -18.23 -16.48
N GLY A 9 -0.29 -18.94 -15.49
CA GLY A 9 -0.65 -18.32 -14.23
C GLY A 9 0.40 -18.28 -13.12
N ALA A 10 1.34 -19.23 -13.08
CA ALA A 10 2.18 -19.40 -11.88
C ALA A 10 3.49 -18.58 -11.89
N THR A 11 4.09 -18.34 -13.06
CA THR A 11 5.39 -17.67 -13.15
C THR A 11 5.28 -16.14 -13.01
N LEU A 12 4.20 -15.54 -13.53
CA LEU A 12 4.00 -14.08 -13.51
C LEU A 12 3.75 -13.52 -12.10
N THR A 13 3.17 -14.30 -11.20
CA THR A 13 2.87 -13.85 -9.85
C THR A 13 4.15 -13.64 -9.03
N GLY A 14 5.12 -14.53 -9.15
CA GLY A 14 6.41 -14.40 -8.48
C GLY A 14 7.20 -13.18 -8.96
N ASP A 15 7.25 -12.95 -10.26
CA ASP A 15 7.96 -11.82 -10.85
C ASP A 15 7.29 -10.48 -10.52
N ALA A 16 5.96 -10.39 -10.55
CA ALA A 16 5.22 -9.19 -10.19
C ALA A 16 5.40 -8.81 -8.71
N LEU A 17 5.31 -9.77 -7.80
CA LEU A 17 5.55 -9.54 -6.37
C LEU A 17 7.01 -9.16 -6.11
N SER A 18 7.97 -9.83 -6.74
CA SER A 18 9.40 -9.51 -6.62
C SER A 18 9.68 -8.08 -7.09
N SER A 19 9.10 -7.67 -8.22
CA SER A 19 9.21 -6.31 -8.73
C SER A 19 8.59 -5.28 -7.79
N ALA A 20 7.41 -5.56 -7.23
CA ALA A 20 6.77 -4.70 -6.25
C ALA A 20 7.63 -4.55 -4.99
N LEU A 21 8.15 -5.65 -4.45
CA LEU A 21 9.01 -5.64 -3.27
C LEU A 21 10.34 -4.91 -3.51
N ALA A 22 10.89 -4.94 -4.73
CA ALA A 22 12.07 -4.16 -5.08
C ALA A 22 11.81 -2.65 -5.01
N SER A 23 10.57 -2.22 -5.28
CA SER A 23 10.16 -0.81 -5.22
C SER A 23 9.74 -0.37 -3.82
N VAL A 24 8.89 -1.17 -3.16
CA VAL A 24 8.24 -0.75 -1.90
C VAL A 24 8.53 -1.68 -0.70
N GLY A 25 9.39 -2.68 -0.85
CA GLY A 25 9.60 -3.73 0.16
C GLY A 25 10.39 -3.30 1.39
N ASP A 26 10.84 -2.05 1.49
CA ASP A 26 11.46 -1.57 2.71
C ASP A 26 10.42 -0.98 3.68
N ARG A 27 10.70 -1.15 4.94
CA ARG A 27 9.85 -0.73 6.06
C ARG A 27 9.40 0.73 5.94
N TRP A 28 10.31 1.62 5.62
CA TRP A 28 10.03 3.06 5.66
C TRP A 28 9.17 3.53 4.49
N THR A 29 9.29 2.90 3.33
CA THR A 29 8.45 3.20 2.17
C THR A 29 6.98 2.99 2.49
N LEU A 30 6.61 1.84 3.03
CA LEU A 30 5.22 1.54 3.37
C LEU A 30 4.69 2.42 4.50
N LEU A 31 5.52 2.76 5.50
CA LEU A 31 5.14 3.67 6.57
C LEU A 31 4.95 5.12 6.08
N VAL A 32 5.76 5.60 5.13
CA VAL A 32 5.56 6.91 4.50
C VAL A 32 4.28 6.92 3.66
N VAL A 33 4.01 5.85 2.90
CA VAL A 33 2.76 5.70 2.15
C VAL A 33 1.56 5.74 3.09
N ASP A 34 1.62 5.03 4.22
CA ASP A 34 0.56 5.02 5.22
C ASP A 34 0.33 6.42 5.81
N ALA A 35 1.40 7.12 6.19
CA ALA A 35 1.30 8.48 6.72
C ALA A 35 0.70 9.49 5.71
N LEU A 36 0.82 9.25 4.40
CA LEU A 36 0.28 10.11 3.34
C LEU A 36 -1.12 9.69 2.86
N ARG A 37 -1.66 8.61 3.37
CA ARG A 37 -2.93 8.03 2.91
C ARG A 37 -4.13 8.96 3.13
N ASP A 38 -4.11 9.71 4.22
CA ASP A 38 -5.21 10.60 4.60
C ASP A 38 -5.08 12.01 3.98
N GLY A 39 -4.03 12.28 3.23
CA GLY A 39 -3.84 13.53 2.53
C GLY A 39 -2.40 14.06 2.53
N PRO A 40 -2.19 15.23 1.93
CA PRO A 40 -0.88 15.84 1.84
C PRO A 40 -0.31 16.18 3.22
N ARG A 41 1.01 15.95 3.40
CA ARG A 41 1.75 16.31 4.61
C ARG A 41 3.03 17.06 4.29
N ARG A 42 3.37 18.02 5.14
CA ARG A 42 4.67 18.70 5.09
C ARG A 42 5.74 17.79 5.68
N PHE A 43 7.00 18.08 5.36
CA PHE A 43 8.13 17.29 5.86
C PHE A 43 8.11 17.14 7.39
N ALA A 44 7.93 18.25 8.13
CA ALA A 44 7.86 18.22 9.59
C ALA A 44 6.68 17.41 10.15
N GLU A 45 5.56 17.34 9.43
CA GLU A 45 4.40 16.52 9.81
C GLU A 45 4.69 15.02 9.59
N LEU A 46 5.48 14.69 8.55
CA LEU A 46 5.94 13.31 8.33
C LEU A 46 6.97 12.89 9.38
N GLU A 47 7.91 13.76 9.76
CA GLU A 47 8.84 13.49 10.87
C GLU A 47 8.10 13.25 12.18
N ALA A 48 7.08 14.06 12.48
CA ALA A 48 6.28 13.89 13.67
C ALA A 48 5.44 12.60 13.66
N ALA A 49 4.94 12.20 12.51
CA ALA A 49 4.16 10.96 12.33
C ALA A 49 5.04 9.69 12.38
N LEU A 50 6.33 9.82 12.05
CA LEU A 50 7.28 8.72 11.98
C LEU A 50 8.51 8.99 12.87
N PRO A 51 8.35 9.05 14.18
CA PRO A 51 9.41 9.52 15.09
C PRO A 51 10.65 8.62 15.13
N GLU A 52 10.54 7.38 14.68
CA GLU A 52 11.66 6.43 14.62
C GLU A 52 12.53 6.59 13.36
N ILE A 53 12.09 7.36 12.35
CA ILE A 53 12.86 7.54 11.13
C ILE A 53 13.85 8.70 11.29
N ALA A 54 15.12 8.48 10.94
CA ALA A 54 16.07 9.58 10.90
C ALA A 54 15.76 10.52 9.73
N THR A 55 15.94 11.83 9.94
CA THR A 55 15.66 12.91 8.95
C THR A 55 16.31 12.65 7.59
N ASN A 56 17.57 12.19 7.59
CA ASN A 56 18.27 11.86 6.34
C ASN A 56 17.66 10.64 5.61
N VAL A 57 17.17 9.66 6.37
CA VAL A 57 16.48 8.48 5.82
C VAL A 57 15.13 8.88 5.23
N LEU A 58 14.35 9.70 5.94
CA LEU A 58 13.08 10.23 5.42
C LEU A 58 13.30 11.03 4.13
N THR A 59 14.30 11.90 4.11
CA THR A 59 14.66 12.68 2.92
C THR A 59 15.01 11.78 1.74
N ALA A 60 15.86 10.77 1.96
CA ALA A 60 16.24 9.83 0.92
C ALA A 60 15.04 9.02 0.43
N ARG A 61 14.15 8.66 1.34
CA ARG A 61 12.94 7.87 1.02
C ARG A 61 11.94 8.68 0.19
N LEU A 62 11.66 9.91 0.58
CA LEU A 62 10.78 10.79 -0.20
C LEU A 62 11.31 11.02 -1.61
N ARG A 63 12.61 11.28 -1.77
CA ARG A 63 13.23 11.40 -3.11
C ARG A 63 13.08 10.14 -3.95
N ARG A 64 13.22 8.97 -3.32
CA ARG A 64 13.02 7.69 -4.01
C ARG A 64 11.58 7.52 -4.45
N LEU A 65 10.62 7.78 -3.56
CA LEU A 65 9.19 7.70 -3.86
C LEU A 65 8.75 8.69 -4.95
N GLU A 66 9.36 9.89 -5.01
CA GLU A 66 9.15 10.83 -6.11
C GLU A 66 9.70 10.29 -7.43
N ALA A 67 10.93 9.73 -7.42
CA ALA A 67 11.55 9.15 -8.60
C ALA A 67 10.77 7.94 -9.14
N ASP A 68 10.20 7.14 -8.25
CA ASP A 68 9.36 5.98 -8.59
C ASP A 68 7.91 6.40 -8.95
N GLY A 69 7.58 7.69 -8.90
CA GLY A 69 6.27 8.24 -9.27
C GLY A 69 5.14 7.91 -8.27
N LEU A 70 5.47 7.53 -7.04
CA LEU A 70 4.51 7.17 -6.00
C LEU A 70 4.08 8.37 -5.15
N VAL A 71 4.94 9.38 -5.03
CA VAL A 71 4.73 10.60 -4.28
C VAL A 71 4.97 11.81 -5.18
N ILE A 72 4.25 12.89 -4.93
CA ILE A 72 4.38 14.17 -5.59
C ILE A 72 4.73 15.22 -4.54
N ALA A 73 5.77 16.03 -4.80
CA ALA A 73 6.11 17.20 -3.98
C ALA A 73 5.42 18.44 -4.54
N VAL A 74 4.45 18.96 -3.83
CA VAL A 74 3.67 20.15 -4.22
C VAL A 74 4.20 21.36 -3.46
N PRO A 75 4.68 22.42 -4.14
CA PRO A 75 5.13 23.61 -3.46
C PRO A 75 3.95 24.38 -2.85
N TYR A 76 4.02 24.66 -1.56
CA TYR A 76 3.03 25.48 -0.85
C TYR A 76 3.57 26.87 -0.46
N SER A 77 4.87 27.10 -0.61
CA SER A 77 5.52 28.39 -0.40
C SER A 77 6.63 28.60 -1.43
N THR A 78 6.78 29.83 -1.93
CA THR A 78 7.81 30.20 -2.89
C THR A 78 9.02 30.88 -2.25
N ARG A 79 8.85 31.48 -1.05
CA ARG A 79 9.92 32.21 -0.35
C ARG A 79 9.80 31.99 1.17
N PRO A 80 10.60 31.12 1.77
CA PRO A 80 11.46 30.10 1.17
C PRO A 80 10.61 29.01 0.48
N ARG A 81 11.20 28.34 -0.50
CA ARG A 81 10.52 27.25 -1.21
C ARG A 81 10.30 26.07 -0.25
N ARG A 82 9.05 25.71 -0.06
CA ARG A 82 8.62 24.60 0.82
C ARG A 82 7.61 23.72 0.12
N PHE A 83 7.66 22.42 0.42
CA PHE A 83 6.85 21.41 -0.22
C PHE A 83 5.96 20.68 0.80
N ALA A 84 4.77 20.32 0.36
CA ALA A 84 3.97 19.25 0.93
C ALA A 84 4.07 18.03 0.01
N TYR A 85 4.05 16.85 0.59
CA TYR A 85 4.10 15.58 -0.11
C TYR A 85 2.73 14.95 -0.14
N GLU A 86 2.34 14.39 -1.26
CA GLU A 86 1.08 13.65 -1.40
C GLU A 86 1.29 12.41 -2.27
N LEU A 87 0.43 11.41 -2.10
CA LEU A 87 0.44 10.23 -2.95
C LEU A 87 -0.05 10.59 -4.35
N SER A 88 0.69 10.14 -5.37
CA SER A 88 0.19 10.11 -6.74
C SER A 88 -1.01 9.16 -6.88
N GLU A 89 -1.64 9.11 -8.05
CA GLU A 89 -2.68 8.11 -8.34
C GLU A 89 -2.15 6.67 -8.18
N ILE A 90 -0.93 6.40 -8.68
CA ILE A 90 -0.26 5.10 -8.53
C ILE A 90 0.04 4.83 -7.05
N GLY A 91 0.55 5.83 -6.32
CA GLY A 91 0.84 5.71 -4.88
C GLY A 91 -0.40 5.42 -4.04
N ARG A 92 -1.55 6.02 -4.37
CA ARG A 92 -2.83 5.73 -3.72
C ARG A 92 -3.27 4.28 -3.88
N GLY A 93 -2.89 3.62 -4.98
CA GLY A 93 -3.11 2.19 -5.17
C GLY A 93 -2.49 1.30 -4.09
N LEU A 94 -1.40 1.74 -3.45
CA LEU A 94 -0.77 1.01 -2.35
C LEU A 94 -1.56 1.09 -1.03
N GLY A 95 -2.54 1.98 -0.90
CA GLY A 95 -3.32 2.13 0.32
C GLY A 95 -4.06 0.86 0.73
N GLY A 96 -4.57 0.10 -0.25
CA GLY A 96 -5.18 -1.22 -0.01
C GLY A 96 -4.17 -2.25 0.50
N VAL A 97 -2.96 -2.26 -0.08
CA VAL A 97 -1.88 -3.17 0.32
C VAL A 97 -1.45 -2.91 1.77
N VAL A 98 -1.24 -1.64 2.14
CA VAL A 98 -0.86 -1.24 3.50
C VAL A 98 -1.93 -1.69 4.51
N ARG A 99 -3.21 -1.47 4.21
CA ARG A 99 -4.32 -1.92 5.06
C ARG A 99 -4.37 -3.43 5.23
N LEU A 100 -4.18 -4.19 4.15
CA LEU A 100 -4.16 -5.66 4.21
C LEU A 100 -2.99 -6.18 5.05
N LEU A 101 -1.82 -5.55 4.95
CA LEU A 101 -0.67 -5.89 5.78
C LEU A 101 -0.93 -5.58 7.27
N ALA A 102 -1.53 -4.42 7.56
CA ALA A 102 -1.89 -4.06 8.93
C ALA A 102 -2.94 -5.03 9.51
N GLN A 103 -3.97 -5.39 8.75
CA GLN A 103 -4.96 -6.36 9.15
C GLN A 103 -4.34 -7.73 9.41
N TRP A 104 -3.52 -8.24 8.49
CA TRP A 104 -2.84 -9.52 8.66
C TRP A 104 -1.99 -9.56 9.94
N SER A 105 -1.28 -8.47 10.25
CA SER A 105 -0.49 -8.39 11.49
C SER A 105 -1.38 -8.39 12.73
N ALA A 106 -2.48 -7.62 12.72
CA ALA A 106 -3.43 -7.57 13.84
C ALA A 106 -4.09 -8.94 14.09
N ASP A 107 -4.51 -9.63 13.04
CA ASP A 107 -5.13 -10.96 13.14
C ASP A 107 -4.16 -12.00 13.74
N ARG A 108 -2.87 -11.92 13.38
CA ARG A 108 -1.82 -12.80 13.89
C ARG A 108 -1.49 -12.54 15.36
N ASP A 109 -1.42 -11.29 15.76
CA ASP A 109 -0.91 -10.86 17.05
C ASP A 109 -2.04 -10.63 18.08
N GLY A 110 -3.31 -10.87 17.70
CA GLY A 110 -4.49 -10.64 18.54
C GLY A 110 -4.75 -9.17 18.88
N GLY A 111 -4.20 -8.27 18.06
CA GLY A 111 -4.34 -6.82 18.22
C GLY A 111 -5.64 -6.27 17.65
N ALA A 112 -5.94 -5.01 17.97
CA ALA A 112 -7.03 -4.28 17.32
C ALA A 112 -6.66 -4.05 15.84
N SER A 113 -7.52 -4.50 14.94
CA SER A 113 -7.37 -4.23 13.52
C SER A 113 -7.68 -2.76 13.24
N ASP A 114 -6.79 -2.06 12.55
CA ASP A 114 -7.04 -0.74 11.96
C ASP A 114 -7.88 -0.88 10.67
N THR A 115 -8.78 -1.86 10.67
CA THR A 115 -9.69 -2.11 9.57
C THR A 115 -10.69 -0.95 9.49
N PRO A 116 -10.85 -0.30 8.34
CA PRO A 116 -11.80 0.78 8.21
C PRO A 116 -13.20 0.29 8.53
N ALA A 117 -13.93 1.05 9.34
CA ALA A 117 -15.31 0.77 9.64
C ALA A 117 -16.23 1.36 8.54
N HIS A 118 -17.32 0.67 8.26
CA HIS A 118 -18.37 1.19 7.38
C HIS A 118 -19.05 2.40 8.04
N ALA A 119 -19.11 3.51 7.31
CA ALA A 119 -19.53 4.79 7.89
C ALA A 119 -20.97 4.78 8.43
N GLU A 120 -21.84 3.97 7.86
CA GLU A 120 -23.26 3.94 8.24
C GLU A 120 -23.56 3.02 9.42
N CYS A 121 -22.86 1.89 9.55
CA CYS A 121 -23.18 0.88 10.56
C CYS A 121 -22.05 0.60 11.55
N GLY A 122 -20.86 1.19 11.35
CA GLY A 122 -19.69 1.00 12.22
C GLY A 122 -19.05 -0.39 12.14
N THR A 123 -19.54 -1.28 11.26
CA THR A 123 -18.99 -2.63 11.10
C THR A 123 -17.64 -2.58 10.39
N SER A 124 -16.65 -3.33 10.90
CA SER A 124 -15.35 -3.45 10.25
C SER A 124 -15.47 -4.01 8.84
N LEU A 125 -14.83 -3.36 7.89
CA LEU A 125 -14.80 -3.80 6.49
C LEU A 125 -13.84 -4.98 6.33
N VAL A 126 -14.21 -5.94 5.49
CA VAL A 126 -13.35 -7.07 5.08
C VAL A 126 -12.99 -6.96 3.62
N ALA A 127 -11.71 -7.18 3.28
CA ALA A 127 -11.30 -7.26 1.89
C ALA A 127 -11.85 -8.54 1.23
N ARG A 128 -12.39 -8.39 0.03
CA ARG A 128 -12.90 -9.50 -0.78
C ARG A 128 -12.45 -9.33 -2.23
N TRP A 129 -12.25 -10.45 -2.89
CA TRP A 129 -11.99 -10.47 -4.33
C TRP A 129 -13.31 -10.37 -5.08
N TRP A 130 -13.42 -9.37 -5.93
CA TRP A 130 -14.58 -9.17 -6.78
C TRP A 130 -14.24 -9.47 -8.24
N CYS A 131 -15.12 -10.25 -8.90
CA CYS A 131 -14.98 -10.57 -10.31
C CYS A 131 -15.77 -9.57 -11.16
N PRO A 132 -15.13 -8.75 -11.99
CA PRO A 132 -15.84 -7.75 -12.80
C PRO A 132 -16.70 -8.37 -13.91
N THR A 133 -16.38 -9.59 -14.34
CA THR A 133 -17.15 -10.29 -15.40
C THR A 133 -18.44 -10.89 -14.87
N CYS A 134 -18.42 -11.47 -13.68
CA CYS A 134 -19.59 -12.12 -13.08
C CYS A 134 -20.38 -11.16 -12.15
N ASP A 135 -19.82 -9.98 -11.87
CA ASP A 135 -20.36 -9.01 -10.90
C ASP A 135 -20.62 -9.63 -9.51
N ARG A 136 -19.70 -10.47 -9.07
CA ARG A 136 -19.83 -11.22 -7.79
C ARG A 136 -18.54 -11.16 -6.99
N VAL A 137 -18.71 -11.14 -5.67
CA VAL A 137 -17.61 -11.40 -4.76
C VAL A 137 -17.22 -12.88 -4.86
N SER A 138 -15.95 -13.13 -5.11
CA SER A 138 -15.43 -14.50 -5.10
C SER A 138 -15.19 -14.92 -3.64
N GLU A 139 -15.86 -15.99 -3.22
CA GLU A 139 -15.61 -16.64 -1.93
C GLU A 139 -14.36 -17.52 -1.99
N SER A 140 -13.93 -17.87 -3.19
CA SER A 140 -12.66 -18.54 -3.43
C SER A 140 -11.54 -17.50 -3.35
N GLY A 141 -11.03 -17.26 -2.15
CA GLY A 141 -9.59 -17.17 -2.00
C GLY A 141 -9.01 -18.47 -2.61
N PRO A 142 -7.74 -18.53 -2.99
CA PRO A 142 -7.18 -19.79 -3.46
C PRO A 142 -7.49 -20.85 -2.42
N GLU A 143 -8.42 -21.74 -2.75
CA GLU A 143 -8.62 -22.97 -2.02
C GLU A 143 -7.24 -23.62 -1.96
N GLU A 144 -6.78 -23.90 -0.77
CA GLU A 144 -5.53 -24.60 -0.49
C GLU A 144 -4.21 -23.82 -0.76
N ALA A 145 -4.02 -22.69 -0.11
CA ALA A 145 -2.68 -22.39 0.33
C ALA A 145 -2.41 -23.27 1.58
N ILE A 146 -1.98 -24.49 1.35
CA ILE A 146 -1.39 -25.33 2.40
C ILE A 146 -0.12 -24.59 2.83
N TRP A 147 -0.17 -23.96 3.99
CA TRP A 147 1.00 -23.42 4.67
C TRP A 147 1.78 -24.59 5.23
N ILE A 148 2.87 -24.99 4.54
CA ILE A 148 3.88 -25.89 5.08
C ILE A 148 4.95 -25.06 5.78
#